data_cba4f192932d1c7b1d629c2195486998
#
_entry.id   cba4f192932d1c7b1d629c2195486998
#
_cell.length_a   1.000
_cell.length_b   1.000
_cell.length_c   1.000
_cell.angle_alpha   90.00
_cell.angle_beta   90.00
_cell.angle_gamma   90.00
#
_symmetry.space_group_name_H-M   'P 1'
#
loop_
_entity.id
_entity.type
_entity.pdbx_description
1 polymer ?
#
loop_
_entity_poly.entity_id
_entity_poly.type
_entity_poly.pdbx_seq_one_letter_code
_entity_poly.pdbx_strand_id
1 'polypeptide(L)'
;MYSSSVELSVDSTDVYPFVSDLQRYAEWMPLIHSVASTGENSWDVELRAKIGLLARSKRLSMRRTSNSPGLIVFERDESDGRAHSSWTLTVRTVSSDKGCVVTMEMAYGGTLWTAGILDRVLASQVEAGKAGLTRVVQGA
;
A
#
# COMPACT_ATOMS: atom_id res chain seq x y z
N MET A 1 -1.91 12.45 -5.32
CA MET A 1 -2.66 11.26 -4.85
C MET A 1 -2.95 10.33 -6.03
N TYR A 2 -2.79 9.07 -5.83
CA TYR A 2 -3.12 8.05 -6.84
C TYR A 2 -4.16 7.08 -6.28
N SER A 3 -5.16 6.75 -7.07
CA SER A 3 -6.24 5.82 -6.69
C SER A 3 -6.49 4.83 -7.81
N SER A 4 -6.70 3.56 -7.47
CA SER A 4 -7.03 2.51 -8.43
C SER A 4 -7.84 1.42 -7.76
N SER A 5 -8.63 0.69 -8.56
CA SER A 5 -9.50 -0.38 -8.06
C SER A 5 -9.27 -1.67 -8.83
N VAL A 6 -9.53 -2.79 -8.16
CA VAL A 6 -9.54 -4.12 -8.76
C VAL A 6 -10.73 -4.91 -8.24
N GLU A 7 -11.43 -5.63 -9.11
CA GLU A 7 -12.49 -6.55 -8.72
C GLU A 7 -11.91 -7.94 -8.56
N LEU A 8 -12.22 -8.59 -7.44
CA LEU A 8 -11.73 -9.91 -7.08
C LEU A 8 -12.89 -10.88 -6.95
N SER A 9 -12.67 -12.12 -7.37
CA SER A 9 -13.67 -13.19 -7.34
C SER A 9 -13.68 -13.95 -6.01
N VAL A 10 -13.40 -13.25 -4.92
CA VAL A 10 -13.41 -13.78 -3.55
C VAL A 10 -14.11 -12.79 -2.64
N ASP A 11 -14.56 -13.27 -1.46
CA ASP A 11 -15.19 -12.41 -0.46
C ASP A 11 -14.18 -11.44 0.14
N SER A 12 -14.68 -10.29 0.61
CA SER A 12 -13.87 -9.31 1.32
C SER A 12 -13.16 -9.90 2.54
N THR A 13 -13.75 -10.91 3.19
CA THR A 13 -13.13 -11.61 4.32
C THR A 13 -11.86 -12.36 3.92
N ASP A 14 -11.78 -12.85 2.69
CA ASP A 14 -10.58 -13.52 2.18
C ASP A 14 -9.47 -12.54 1.80
N VAL A 15 -9.84 -11.31 1.49
CA VAL A 15 -8.88 -10.24 1.16
C VAL A 15 -8.29 -9.59 2.41
N TYR A 16 -9.08 -9.48 3.46
CA TYR A 16 -8.72 -8.74 4.68
C TYR A 16 -7.34 -9.09 5.24
N PRO A 17 -6.94 -10.37 5.38
CA PRO A 17 -5.61 -10.69 5.91
C PRO A 17 -4.47 -10.11 5.09
N PHE A 18 -4.65 -9.96 3.77
CA PHE A 18 -3.61 -9.47 2.88
C PHE A 18 -3.50 -7.95 2.86
N VAL A 19 -4.54 -7.23 3.25
CA VAL A 19 -4.57 -5.76 3.18
C VAL A 19 -4.53 -5.08 4.54
N SER A 20 -4.76 -5.83 5.62
CA SER A 20 -4.79 -5.28 6.98
C SER A 20 -3.45 -5.32 7.70
N ASP A 21 -2.48 -6.08 7.19
CA ASP A 21 -1.16 -6.25 7.77
C ASP A 21 -0.11 -5.87 6.73
N LEU A 22 0.65 -4.80 7.00
CA LEU A 22 1.67 -4.32 6.06
C LEU A 22 2.75 -5.38 5.78
N GLN A 23 2.98 -6.28 6.72
CA GLN A 23 3.95 -7.36 6.51
C GLN A 23 3.56 -8.27 5.35
N ARG A 24 2.24 -8.44 5.13
CA ARG A 24 1.72 -9.24 4.03
C ARG A 24 1.82 -8.53 2.67
N TYR A 25 1.95 -7.20 2.66
CA TYR A 25 2.06 -6.42 1.42
C TYR A 25 3.30 -6.78 0.61
N ALA A 26 4.38 -7.20 1.25
CA ALA A 26 5.58 -7.64 0.55
C ALA A 26 5.33 -8.85 -0.36
N GLU A 27 4.26 -9.61 -0.12
CA GLU A 27 3.90 -10.78 -0.91
C GLU A 27 3.27 -10.41 -2.25
N TRP A 28 2.70 -9.21 -2.37
CA TRP A 28 1.92 -8.86 -3.56
C TRP A 28 2.15 -7.45 -4.10
N MET A 29 2.73 -6.53 -3.33
CA MET A 29 2.98 -5.16 -3.77
C MET A 29 4.49 -4.94 -3.98
N PRO A 30 4.97 -4.88 -5.24
CA PRO A 30 6.41 -4.77 -5.51
C PRO A 30 7.06 -3.51 -4.96
N LEU A 31 6.31 -2.42 -4.79
CA LEU A 31 6.82 -1.18 -4.20
C LEU A 31 7.37 -1.42 -2.79
N ILE A 32 6.79 -2.36 -2.06
CA ILE A 32 7.20 -2.68 -0.69
C ILE A 32 8.29 -3.73 -0.74
N HIS A 33 9.52 -3.30 -0.46
CA HIS A 33 10.70 -4.15 -0.51
C HIS A 33 10.85 -4.99 0.76
N SER A 34 10.69 -4.37 1.93
CA SER A 34 10.76 -5.07 3.21
C SER A 34 9.88 -4.39 4.25
N VAL A 35 9.42 -5.18 5.22
CA VAL A 35 8.57 -4.71 6.31
C VAL A 35 9.01 -5.40 7.59
N ALA A 36 9.15 -4.64 8.66
CA ALA A 36 9.43 -5.18 9.99
C ALA A 36 8.43 -4.61 11.00
N SER A 37 7.76 -5.48 11.76
CA SER A 37 6.83 -5.05 12.80
C SER A 37 7.57 -4.33 13.93
N THR A 38 7.05 -3.19 14.37
CA THR A 38 7.59 -2.41 15.49
C THR A 38 6.61 -2.32 16.66
N GLY A 39 5.40 -2.88 16.50
CA GLY A 39 4.33 -2.90 17.49
C GLY A 39 3.08 -3.54 16.92
N GLU A 40 1.97 -3.52 17.66
CA GLU A 40 0.74 -4.15 17.21
C GLU A 40 0.16 -3.54 15.94
N ASN A 41 0.34 -2.22 15.77
CA ASN A 41 -0.25 -1.48 14.65
C ASN A 41 0.80 -0.62 13.95
N SER A 42 2.06 -0.98 14.04
CA SER A 42 3.15 -0.18 13.48
C SER A 42 4.23 -1.04 12.85
N TRP A 43 4.85 -0.50 11.80
CA TRP A 43 5.84 -1.20 10.99
C TRP A 43 6.88 -0.22 10.45
N ASP A 44 8.12 -0.68 10.34
CA ASP A 44 9.12 -0.02 9.51
C ASP A 44 9.04 -0.62 8.11
N VAL A 45 8.87 0.24 7.11
CA VAL A 45 8.66 -0.15 5.73
C VAL A 45 9.76 0.43 4.87
N GLU A 46 10.34 -0.39 4.01
CA GLU A 46 11.24 0.08 2.97
C GLU A 46 10.54 0.00 1.62
N LEU A 47 10.33 1.17 1.01
CA LEU A 47 9.84 1.27 -0.36
C LEU A 47 11.02 1.24 -1.32
N ARG A 48 10.88 0.56 -2.43
CA ARG A 48 11.92 0.51 -3.45
C ARG A 48 11.30 0.49 -4.83
N ALA A 49 11.77 1.40 -5.69
CA ALA A 49 11.31 1.50 -7.07
C ALA A 49 12.44 1.87 -7.99
N LYS A 50 12.36 1.43 -9.25
CA LYS A 50 13.27 1.87 -10.31
C LYS A 50 12.73 3.12 -10.96
N ILE A 51 13.64 4.10 -11.13
CA ILE A 51 13.35 5.34 -11.83
C ILE A 51 14.41 5.48 -12.92
N GLY A 52 14.01 5.19 -14.16
CA GLY A 52 14.98 5.09 -15.26
C GLY A 52 15.95 3.95 -14.98
N LEU A 53 17.26 4.27 -14.97
CA LEU A 53 18.32 3.30 -14.70
C LEU A 53 18.68 3.19 -13.21
N LEU A 54 18.06 4.00 -12.35
CA LEU A 54 18.41 4.06 -10.94
C LEU A 54 17.32 3.44 -10.07
N ALA A 55 17.75 2.63 -9.10
CA ALA A 55 16.87 2.17 -8.03
C ALA A 55 16.89 3.20 -6.91
N ARG A 56 15.71 3.52 -6.36
CA ARG A 56 15.54 4.44 -5.23
C ARG A 56 14.84 3.73 -4.11
N SER A 57 15.31 3.96 -2.89
CA SER A 57 14.72 3.40 -1.67
C SER A 57 14.32 4.52 -0.74
N LYS A 58 13.24 4.28 0.02
CA LYS A 58 12.79 5.19 1.07
C LYS A 58 12.29 4.38 2.24
N ARG A 59 12.74 4.73 3.45
CA ARG A 59 12.27 4.10 4.68
C ARG A 59 11.24 4.97 5.34
N LEU A 60 10.17 4.33 5.82
CA LEU A 60 9.05 4.98 6.49
C LEU A 60 8.68 4.17 7.72
N SER A 61 8.36 4.87 8.81
CA SER A 61 7.63 4.24 9.92
C SER A 61 6.15 4.49 9.67
N MET A 62 5.37 3.41 9.60
CA MET A 62 3.95 3.46 9.27
C MET A 62 3.13 2.91 10.43
N ARG A 63 1.94 3.48 10.61
CA ARG A 63 1.00 3.06 11.62
C ARG A 63 -0.38 2.84 11.00
N ARG A 64 -1.06 1.77 11.42
CA ARG A 64 -2.45 1.55 11.02
C ARG A 64 -3.35 2.40 11.92
N THR A 65 -3.97 3.42 11.33
CA THR A 65 -4.80 4.38 12.06
C THR A 65 -6.29 4.09 11.96
N SER A 66 -6.70 3.27 10.99
CA SER A 66 -8.07 2.77 10.90
C SER A 66 -8.04 1.30 10.49
N ASN A 67 -8.86 0.50 11.15
CA ASN A 67 -8.99 -0.92 10.89
C ASN A 67 -10.43 -1.34 11.18
N SER A 68 -11.25 -1.28 10.15
CA SER A 68 -12.64 -1.72 10.22
C SER A 68 -12.97 -2.52 8.96
N PRO A 69 -14.05 -3.32 8.98
CA PRO A 69 -14.47 -4.01 7.76
C PRO A 69 -14.69 -2.99 6.64
N GLY A 70 -13.99 -3.17 5.54
CA GLY A 70 -14.10 -2.30 4.39
C GLY A 70 -13.22 -1.06 4.38
N LEU A 71 -12.51 -0.75 5.47
CA LEU A 71 -11.63 0.42 5.50
C LEU A 71 -10.37 0.18 6.34
N ILE A 72 -9.23 0.20 5.70
CA ILE A 72 -7.91 0.12 6.36
C ILE A 72 -7.14 1.38 5.96
N VAL A 73 -6.55 2.06 6.94
CA VAL A 73 -5.71 3.24 6.69
C VAL A 73 -4.37 3.06 7.38
N PHE A 74 -3.30 3.27 6.64
CA PHE A 74 -1.94 3.34 7.17
C PHE A 74 -1.40 4.74 6.93
N GLU A 75 -0.80 5.33 7.94
CA GLU A 75 -0.24 6.68 7.86
C GLU A 75 1.19 6.68 8.37
N ARG A 76 2.04 7.52 7.76
CA ARG A 76 3.39 7.72 8.24
C ARG A 76 3.37 8.32 9.63
N ASP A 77 4.10 7.70 10.55
CA ASP A 77 4.19 8.15 11.94
C ASP A 77 5.62 7.90 12.44
N GLU A 78 6.47 8.92 12.31
CA GLU A 78 7.87 8.84 12.71
C GLU A 78 8.02 9.29 14.16
N SER A 79 8.92 8.62 14.90
CA SER A 79 9.14 8.89 16.33
C SER A 79 10.47 9.62 16.59
N ASP A 80 11.11 10.18 15.57
CA ASP A 80 12.42 10.85 15.70
C ASP A 80 12.34 12.33 16.05
N GLY A 81 11.14 12.87 16.25
CA GLY A 81 10.92 14.28 16.57
C GLY A 81 11.11 15.24 15.41
N ARG A 82 11.34 14.74 14.20
CA ARG A 82 11.51 15.57 13.00
C ARG A 82 10.22 15.66 12.21
N ALA A 83 10.11 16.73 11.41
CA ALA A 83 9.04 16.86 10.44
C ALA A 83 9.34 16.01 9.21
N HIS A 84 8.36 15.23 8.77
CA HIS A 84 8.47 14.37 7.59
C HIS A 84 7.31 14.62 6.64
N SER A 85 7.52 14.33 5.36
CA SER A 85 6.43 14.35 4.38
C SER A 85 5.39 13.29 4.74
N SER A 86 4.12 13.61 4.50
CA SER A 86 3.03 12.68 4.76
C SER A 86 3.01 11.55 3.73
N TRP A 87 2.64 10.36 4.19
CA TRP A 87 2.34 9.21 3.35
C TRP A 87 1.13 8.52 3.94
N THR A 88 0.11 8.31 3.14
CA THR A 88 -1.12 7.65 3.58
C THR A 88 -1.53 6.62 2.52
N LEU A 89 -1.78 5.41 2.96
CA LEU A 89 -2.36 4.36 2.14
C LEU A 89 -3.75 4.05 2.70
N THR A 90 -4.77 4.21 1.87
CA THR A 90 -6.14 3.88 2.22
C THR A 90 -6.61 2.73 1.35
N VAL A 91 -7.13 1.67 1.98
CA VAL A 91 -7.65 0.51 1.27
C VAL A 91 -9.12 0.36 1.63
N ARG A 92 -9.99 0.43 0.61
CA ARG A 92 -11.43 0.25 0.75
C ARG A 92 -11.84 -1.04 0.09
N THR A 93 -12.67 -1.81 0.74
CA THR A 93 -13.19 -3.06 0.20
C THR A 93 -14.71 -3.03 0.26
N VAL A 94 -15.36 -3.24 -0.87
CA VAL A 94 -16.82 -3.22 -1.00
C VAL A 94 -17.26 -4.51 -1.67
N SER A 95 -18.29 -5.16 -1.13
CA SER A 95 -18.86 -6.36 -1.73
C SER A 95 -19.44 -6.05 -3.11
N SER A 96 -19.30 -7.00 -4.03
CA SER A 96 -19.82 -6.89 -5.39
C SER A 96 -20.46 -8.21 -5.81
N ASP A 97 -21.13 -8.22 -6.97
CA ASP A 97 -21.78 -9.44 -7.47
C ASP A 97 -20.80 -10.58 -7.75
N LYS A 98 -19.54 -10.25 -8.09
CA LYS A 98 -18.51 -11.25 -8.37
C LYS A 98 -17.65 -11.62 -7.16
N GLY A 99 -17.75 -10.85 -6.08
CA GLY A 99 -16.94 -11.02 -4.88
C GLY A 99 -16.76 -9.71 -4.15
N CYS A 100 -15.70 -8.96 -4.45
CA CYS A 100 -15.49 -7.65 -3.87
C CYS A 100 -14.67 -6.75 -4.79
N VAL A 101 -14.75 -5.45 -4.55
CA VAL A 101 -13.92 -4.44 -5.21
C VAL A 101 -13.01 -3.84 -4.15
N VAL A 102 -11.71 -3.88 -4.41
CA VAL A 102 -10.68 -3.28 -3.55
C VAL A 102 -10.17 -2.02 -4.22
N THR A 103 -10.27 -0.90 -3.52
CA THR A 103 -9.75 0.40 -3.99
C THR A 103 -8.58 0.80 -3.11
N MET A 104 -7.44 1.09 -3.74
CA MET A 104 -6.25 1.57 -3.06
C MET A 104 -6.02 3.03 -3.42
N GLU A 105 -5.84 3.86 -2.40
CA GLU A 105 -5.53 5.29 -2.55
C GLU A 105 -4.20 5.57 -1.87
N MET A 106 -3.25 6.14 -2.61
CA MET A 106 -1.98 6.59 -2.07
C MET A 106 -1.91 8.12 -2.11
N ALA A 107 -1.76 8.74 -0.95
CA ALA A 107 -1.56 10.17 -0.82
C ALA A 107 -0.18 10.42 -0.21
N TYR A 108 0.53 11.41 -0.74
CA TYR A 108 1.84 11.77 -0.23
C TYR A 108 2.01 13.28 -0.30
N GLY A 109 2.83 13.82 0.63
CA GLY A 109 3.23 15.22 0.64
C GLY A 109 4.72 15.37 0.39
N GLY A 110 5.16 16.63 0.29
CA GLY A 110 6.57 16.95 0.13
C GLY A 110 7.00 17.17 -1.31
N THR A 111 8.28 17.56 -1.47
CA THR A 111 8.84 17.97 -2.76
C THR A 111 9.98 17.06 -3.22
N LEU A 112 10.05 15.85 -2.69
CA LEU A 112 11.20 14.96 -2.90
C LEU A 112 11.40 14.58 -4.36
N TRP A 113 10.35 14.67 -5.18
CA TRP A 113 10.36 14.33 -6.59
C TRP A 113 9.45 15.28 -7.32
N THR A 114 9.73 15.55 -8.58
CA THR A 114 8.74 16.24 -9.40
C THR A 114 7.47 15.41 -9.40
N ALA A 115 6.34 16.01 -9.10
CA ALA A 115 5.06 15.34 -8.88
C ALA A 115 4.72 14.34 -10.00
N GLY A 116 5.02 14.69 -11.25
CA GLY A 116 4.72 13.82 -12.39
C GLY A 116 5.51 12.51 -12.40
N ILE A 117 6.76 12.51 -11.93
CA ILE A 117 7.59 11.29 -11.89
C ILE A 117 7.07 10.35 -10.80
N LEU A 118 6.77 10.87 -9.62
CA LEU A 118 6.27 10.05 -8.51
C LEU A 118 4.91 9.46 -8.86
N ASP A 119 4.02 10.22 -9.47
CA ASP A 119 2.72 9.72 -9.89
C ASP A 119 2.84 8.56 -10.88
N ARG A 120 3.79 8.64 -11.83
CA ARG A 120 4.03 7.54 -12.78
C ARG A 120 4.55 6.29 -12.10
N VAL A 121 5.48 6.46 -11.15
CA VAL A 121 6.03 5.33 -10.39
C VAL A 121 4.93 4.68 -9.57
N LEU A 122 4.12 5.46 -8.86
CA LEU A 122 3.02 4.93 -8.07
C LEU A 122 1.97 4.23 -8.93
N ALA A 123 1.63 4.81 -10.09
CA ALA A 123 0.69 4.20 -11.01
C ALA A 123 1.17 2.82 -11.46
N SER A 124 2.42 2.71 -11.90
CA SER A 124 3.02 1.45 -12.30
C SER A 124 3.05 0.43 -11.17
N GLN A 125 3.44 0.85 -9.96
CA GLN A 125 3.54 -0.04 -8.80
C GLN A 125 2.17 -0.49 -8.30
N VAL A 126 1.17 0.38 -8.34
CA VAL A 126 -0.19 0.01 -7.94
C VAL A 126 -0.79 -0.99 -8.93
N GLU A 127 -0.57 -0.81 -10.23
CA GLU A 127 -1.05 -1.78 -11.22
C GLU A 127 -0.37 -3.16 -11.03
N ALA A 128 0.93 -3.18 -10.77
CA ALA A 128 1.63 -4.43 -10.43
C ALA A 128 1.09 -5.02 -9.13
N GLY A 129 0.78 -4.18 -8.15
CA GLY A 129 0.20 -4.61 -6.89
C GLY A 129 -1.19 -5.22 -7.05
N LYS A 130 -2.02 -4.66 -7.92
CA LYS A 130 -3.36 -5.22 -8.22
C LYS A 130 -3.24 -6.62 -8.78
N ALA A 131 -2.34 -6.84 -9.74
CA ALA A 131 -2.08 -8.16 -10.29
C ALA A 131 -1.55 -9.12 -9.23
N GLY A 132 -0.64 -8.66 -8.38
CA GLY A 132 -0.10 -9.44 -7.27
C GLY A 132 -1.17 -9.84 -6.25
N LEU A 133 -2.02 -8.89 -5.86
CA LEU A 133 -3.11 -9.15 -4.93
C LEU A 133 -4.09 -10.17 -5.49
N THR A 134 -4.46 -10.02 -6.75
CA THR A 134 -5.34 -10.97 -7.45
C THR A 134 -4.75 -12.39 -7.37
N ARG A 135 -3.46 -12.52 -7.64
CA ARG A 135 -2.78 -13.82 -7.61
C ARG A 135 -2.79 -14.45 -6.23
N VAL A 136 -2.45 -13.69 -5.18
CA VAL A 136 -2.34 -14.27 -3.83
C VAL A 136 -3.70 -14.59 -3.22
N VAL A 137 -4.74 -13.80 -3.49
CA VAL A 137 -6.08 -14.06 -2.90
C VAL A 137 -6.85 -15.10 -3.67
N GLN A 138 -6.65 -15.24 -4.97
CA GLN A 138 -7.36 -16.22 -5.80
C GLN A 138 -6.60 -17.54 -5.94
N GLY A 139 -5.41 -17.63 -5.37
CA GLY A 139 -4.65 -18.87 -5.30
C GLY A 139 -4.13 -19.36 -6.64
N ALA A 140 -4.00 -18.49 -7.59
CA ALA A 140 -3.55 -18.87 -8.93
C ALA A 140 -2.04 -18.79 -9.08
#